data_c9f01cf1f13d1b1989d5f649e40bcb59
#
_entry.id   c9f01cf1f13d1b1989d5f649e40bcb59
#
_cell.length_a   1.000
_cell.length_b   1.000
_cell.length_c   1.000
_cell.angle_alpha   90.00
_cell.angle_beta   90.00
_cell.angle_gamma   90.00
#
_symmetry.space_group_name_H-M   'P 1'
#
loop_
_entity.id
_entity.type
_entity.pdbx_description
1 polymer ?
#
loop_
_entity_poly.entity_id
_entity_poly.type
_entity_poly.pdbx_seq_one_letter_code
_entity_poly.pdbx_strand_id
1 'polypeptide(L)'
;RVGIEQVLKATREFGMGACTTSNHFHIGSAGAWTRMAMEEGFIGMAMSSHRNRLEPDKPITNLPNSSPLSIGFPAGTQPPFILDMGGTMLPYKEELIREMPHSYFKALGISTAIQAFSGVLAGINRERLMPPQAKWNSNQSAFLCAWDVGRFMDAEEYTNEMDAFIEKARKMQPLP
;
A
#
# COMPACT_ATOMS: atom_id res chain seq x y z
N ARG A 1 15.03 2.55 0.13
CA ARG A 1 15.30 2.73 1.56
C ARG A 1 15.26 4.20 1.96
N VAL A 2 15.96 5.10 1.23
CA VAL A 2 15.95 6.54 1.54
C VAL A 2 14.54 7.12 1.73
N GLY A 3 13.58 6.75 0.90
CA GLY A 3 12.20 7.24 1.00
C GLY A 3 11.55 6.97 2.36
N ILE A 4 11.62 5.73 2.84
CA ILE A 4 11.02 5.38 4.14
C ILE A 4 11.76 6.07 5.30
N GLU A 5 13.08 6.21 5.24
CA GLU A 5 13.85 6.91 6.26
C GLU A 5 13.44 8.38 6.38
N GLN A 6 13.15 9.04 5.25
CA GLN A 6 12.62 10.40 5.26
C GLN A 6 11.18 10.47 5.81
N VAL A 7 10.34 9.50 5.48
CA VAL A 7 8.99 9.39 6.04
C VAL A 7 9.05 9.26 7.57
N LEU A 8 9.85 8.33 8.08
CA LEU A 8 9.98 8.10 9.53
C LEU A 8 10.53 9.33 10.25
N LYS A 9 11.51 10.02 9.67
CA LYS A 9 12.02 11.29 10.21
C LYS A 9 10.91 12.34 10.31
N ALA A 10 10.13 12.54 9.24
CA ALA A 10 9.04 13.49 9.24
C ALA A 10 7.93 13.09 10.24
N THR A 11 7.64 11.78 10.36
CA THR A 11 6.64 11.28 11.29
C THR A 11 7.04 11.56 12.75
N ARG A 12 8.29 11.33 13.12
CA ARG A 12 8.79 11.67 14.46
C ARG A 12 8.67 13.17 14.78
N GLU A 13 8.95 14.03 13.79
CA GLU A 13 8.94 15.47 13.97
C GLU A 13 7.52 16.07 13.95
N PHE A 14 6.71 15.67 12.97
CA PHE A 14 5.42 16.30 12.69
C PHE A 14 4.20 15.43 13.02
N GLY A 15 4.40 14.17 13.43
CA GLY A 15 3.33 13.20 13.68
C GLY A 15 2.83 12.47 12.44
N MET A 16 3.22 12.92 11.24
CA MET A 16 2.92 12.28 9.96
C MET A 16 4.03 12.57 8.96
N GLY A 17 4.38 11.58 8.16
CA GLY A 17 5.29 11.73 7.05
C GLY A 17 4.80 10.99 5.81
N ALA A 18 5.04 11.56 4.64
CA ALA A 18 4.76 10.91 3.37
C ALA A 18 5.79 11.27 2.31
N CYS A 19 6.08 10.33 1.41
CA CYS A 19 6.89 10.60 0.23
C CYS A 19 6.46 9.77 -0.96
N THR A 20 6.82 10.25 -2.14
CA THR A 20 6.80 9.47 -3.38
C THR A 20 8.21 9.16 -3.83
N THR A 21 8.39 8.02 -4.45
CA THR A 21 9.62 7.62 -5.14
C THR A 21 9.30 7.22 -6.57
N SER A 22 10.22 7.44 -7.51
CA SER A 22 10.03 7.10 -8.92
C SER A 22 11.31 6.64 -9.57
N ASN A 23 11.20 6.08 -10.78
CA ASN A 23 12.33 5.63 -11.59
C ASN A 23 13.18 4.56 -10.90
N HIS A 24 12.54 3.55 -10.36
CA HIS A 24 13.22 2.41 -9.73
C HIS A 24 12.62 1.07 -10.17
N PHE A 25 13.27 0.00 -9.76
CA PHE A 25 12.77 -1.35 -9.91
C PHE A 25 11.77 -1.73 -8.82
N HIS A 26 11.41 -2.99 -8.81
CA HIS A 26 10.56 -3.61 -7.83
C HIS A 26 11.00 -3.26 -6.40
N ILE A 27 10.03 -2.80 -5.59
CA ILE A 27 10.30 -2.41 -4.20
C ILE A 27 10.38 -3.59 -3.23
N GLY A 28 10.22 -4.82 -3.72
CA GLY A 28 10.01 -5.99 -2.88
C GLY A 28 8.57 -6.08 -2.36
N SER A 29 8.36 -6.77 -1.24
CA SER A 29 7.07 -6.75 -0.54
C SER A 29 6.79 -5.37 0.02
N ALA A 30 5.57 -4.85 -0.20
CA ALA A 30 5.14 -3.59 0.38
C ALA A 30 5.14 -3.66 1.92
N GLY A 31 4.84 -4.83 2.48
CA GLY A 31 4.88 -5.10 3.92
C GLY A 31 6.25 -4.92 4.57
N ALA A 32 7.34 -5.01 3.80
CA ALA A 32 8.68 -4.74 4.34
C ALA A 32 8.84 -3.27 4.77
N TRP A 33 8.21 -2.36 4.05
CA TRP A 33 8.26 -0.93 4.33
C TRP A 33 7.33 -0.51 5.48
N THR A 34 6.14 -1.13 5.55
CA THR A 34 5.22 -0.88 6.67
C THR A 34 5.77 -1.42 8.00
N ARG A 35 6.52 -2.54 7.97
CA ARG A 35 7.19 -3.07 9.18
C ARG A 35 8.17 -2.06 9.77
N MET A 36 8.94 -1.35 8.94
CA MET A 36 9.87 -0.33 9.43
C MET A 36 9.14 0.80 10.19
N ALA A 37 7.93 1.16 9.78
CA ALA A 37 7.13 2.14 10.52
C ALA A 37 6.61 1.56 11.85
N MET A 38 6.13 0.30 11.82
CA MET A 38 5.62 -0.35 13.03
C MET A 38 6.71 -0.62 14.07
N GLU A 39 7.95 -0.87 13.65
CA GLU A 39 9.11 -1.00 14.57
C GLU A 39 9.36 0.28 15.37
N GLU A 40 8.89 1.44 14.88
CA GLU A 40 8.92 2.72 15.60
C GLU A 40 7.59 3.07 16.29
N GLY A 41 6.62 2.16 16.30
CA GLY A 41 5.30 2.38 16.92
C GLY A 41 4.35 3.19 16.03
N PHE A 42 4.65 3.37 14.73
CA PHE A 42 3.81 4.11 13.82
C PHE A 42 2.90 3.20 12.98
N ILE A 43 1.73 3.68 12.58
CA ILE A 43 0.98 3.07 11.49
C ILE A 43 1.74 3.35 10.21
N GLY A 44 2.00 2.30 9.40
CA GLY A 44 2.69 2.44 8.13
C GLY A 44 1.81 2.10 6.94
N MET A 45 2.01 2.79 5.81
CA MET A 45 1.38 2.46 4.54
C MET A 45 2.39 2.53 3.41
N ALA A 46 2.36 1.52 2.53
CA ALA A 46 3.20 1.45 1.35
C ALA A 46 2.40 0.97 0.14
N MET A 47 2.58 1.66 -0.97
CA MET A 47 1.98 1.33 -2.26
C MET A 47 3.02 1.44 -3.36
N SER A 48 2.87 0.66 -4.42
CA SER A 48 3.71 0.78 -5.61
C SER A 48 2.91 0.58 -6.88
N SER A 49 3.35 1.21 -7.94
CA SER A 49 2.75 1.11 -9.26
C SER A 49 3.80 0.95 -10.35
N HIS A 50 3.40 0.26 -11.39
CA HIS A 50 4.13 0.24 -12.66
C HIS A 50 3.61 1.32 -13.60
N ARG A 51 4.44 1.75 -14.55
CA ARG A 51 3.98 2.55 -15.68
C ARG A 51 3.05 1.70 -16.54
N ASN A 52 1.77 1.90 -16.40
CA ASN A 52 0.75 1.28 -17.23
C ASN A 52 0.41 2.21 -18.38
N ARG A 53 0.36 1.67 -19.59
CA ARG A 53 -0.28 2.35 -20.71
C ARG A 53 -1.77 2.08 -20.63
N LEU A 54 -2.55 3.14 -20.50
CA LEU A 54 -3.99 3.06 -20.70
C LEU A 54 -4.24 2.93 -22.20
N GLU A 55 -4.73 1.77 -22.60
CA GLU A 55 -5.10 1.48 -23.99
C GLU A 55 -6.63 1.58 -24.10
N PRO A 56 -7.17 2.60 -24.81
CA PRO A 56 -8.63 2.81 -24.87
C PRO A 56 -9.42 1.60 -25.39
N ASP A 57 -8.78 0.79 -26.21
CA ASP A 57 -9.41 -0.39 -26.82
C ASP A 57 -9.28 -1.67 -25.96
N LYS A 58 -8.61 -1.59 -24.82
CA LYS A 58 -8.48 -2.72 -23.90
C LYS A 58 -9.47 -2.61 -22.76
N PRO A 59 -9.94 -3.75 -22.23
CA PRO A 59 -10.81 -3.74 -21.05
C PRO A 59 -10.12 -3.04 -19.88
N ILE A 60 -10.88 -2.20 -19.17
CA ILE A 60 -10.40 -1.49 -17.97
C ILE A 60 -9.86 -2.44 -16.88
N THR A 61 -10.27 -3.67 -16.92
CA THR A 61 -9.83 -4.76 -16.05
C THR A 61 -8.37 -5.14 -16.23
N ASN A 62 -7.71 -4.69 -17.30
CA ASN A 62 -6.27 -4.83 -17.48
C ASN A 62 -5.45 -3.79 -16.70
N LEU A 63 -6.11 -2.78 -16.11
CA LEU A 63 -5.50 -1.71 -15.32
C LEU A 63 -4.81 -2.20 -14.04
N PRO A 64 -5.30 -3.23 -13.32
CA PRO A 64 -4.81 -3.57 -11.98
C PRO A 64 -3.53 -4.39 -11.94
N ASN A 65 -2.77 -4.49 -12.99
CA ASN A 65 -1.61 -5.36 -13.02
C ASN A 65 -0.62 -5.02 -11.88
N SER A 66 -0.62 -5.86 -10.84
CA SER A 66 0.33 -5.89 -9.72
C SER A 66 0.60 -4.54 -9.01
N SER A 67 -0.46 -3.89 -8.53
CA SER A 67 -0.31 -2.72 -7.67
C SER A 67 -0.36 -3.18 -6.21
N PRO A 68 0.77 -3.34 -5.50
CA PRO A 68 0.75 -3.75 -4.11
C PRO A 68 0.29 -2.60 -3.20
N LEU A 69 -0.41 -3.01 -2.14
CA LEU A 69 -0.79 -2.18 -1.01
C LEU A 69 -0.42 -2.91 0.28
N SER A 70 0.27 -2.23 1.17
CA SER A 70 0.40 -2.69 2.56
C SER A 70 0.00 -1.59 3.52
N ILE A 71 -0.70 -1.98 4.58
CA ILE A 71 -0.99 -1.13 5.74
C ILE A 71 -0.65 -1.94 6.98
N GLY A 72 0.18 -1.38 7.86
CA GLY A 72 0.62 -2.01 9.08
C GLY A 72 0.22 -1.20 10.31
N PHE A 73 -0.25 -1.90 11.33
CA PHE A 73 -0.72 -1.33 12.59
C PHE A 73 0.11 -1.94 13.72
N PRO A 74 0.82 -1.11 14.52
CA PRO A 74 1.58 -1.62 15.67
C PRO A 74 0.64 -2.19 16.72
N ALA A 75 1.13 -3.14 17.50
CA ALA A 75 0.46 -3.74 18.64
C ALA A 75 1.46 -3.81 19.81
N GLY A 76 0.98 -4.16 21.01
CA GLY A 76 1.80 -4.27 22.21
C GLY A 76 2.48 -5.63 22.33
N THR A 77 1.80 -6.59 22.94
CA THR A 77 2.28 -7.96 23.15
C THR A 77 1.87 -8.93 22.04
N GLN A 78 0.81 -8.59 21.29
CA GLN A 78 0.37 -9.37 20.15
C GLN A 78 1.22 -9.05 18.91
N PRO A 79 1.35 -10.00 17.96
CA PRO A 79 1.92 -9.68 16.66
C PRO A 79 1.16 -8.54 15.98
N PRO A 80 1.86 -7.57 15.36
CA PRO A 80 1.21 -6.45 14.69
C PRO A 80 0.31 -6.92 13.55
N PHE A 81 -0.76 -6.19 13.29
CA PHE A 81 -1.62 -6.48 12.15
C PHE A 81 -1.04 -5.86 10.88
N ILE A 82 -0.92 -6.67 9.83
CA ILE A 82 -0.44 -6.23 8.52
C ILE A 82 -1.39 -6.71 7.44
N LEU A 83 -1.99 -5.76 6.74
CA LEU A 83 -2.58 -6.00 5.43
C LEU A 83 -1.44 -5.90 4.40
N ASP A 84 -1.15 -6.96 3.65
CA ASP A 84 -0.20 -6.94 2.53
C ASP A 84 -0.79 -7.71 1.36
N MET A 85 -1.19 -6.99 0.31
CA MET A 85 -1.95 -7.56 -0.80
C MET A 85 -1.62 -6.88 -2.12
N GLY A 86 -1.87 -7.59 -3.23
CA GLY A 86 -1.96 -6.98 -4.55
C GLY A 86 -3.34 -6.35 -4.77
N GLY A 87 -3.41 -5.30 -5.58
CA GLY A 87 -4.69 -4.69 -5.95
C GLY A 87 -5.61 -5.61 -6.76
N THR A 88 -5.04 -6.62 -7.42
CA THR A 88 -5.79 -7.65 -8.15
C THR A 88 -6.23 -8.74 -7.19
N MET A 89 -7.42 -8.60 -6.64
CA MET A 89 -7.99 -9.58 -5.69
C MET A 89 -8.59 -10.81 -6.38
N LEU A 90 -8.99 -10.70 -7.64
CA LEU A 90 -9.63 -11.76 -8.40
C LEU A 90 -8.94 -11.94 -9.76
N PRO A 91 -8.76 -13.18 -10.25
CA PRO A 91 -8.27 -13.40 -11.59
C PRO A 91 -9.24 -12.81 -12.62
N TYR A 92 -8.70 -12.24 -13.70
CA TYR A 92 -9.51 -11.74 -14.81
C TYR A 92 -10.14 -12.91 -15.57
N LYS A 93 -11.40 -13.19 -15.24
CA LYS A 93 -12.26 -14.14 -15.95
C LYS A 93 -13.63 -13.52 -16.12
N GLU A 94 -14.13 -13.50 -17.34
CA GLU A 94 -15.41 -12.86 -17.67
C GLU A 94 -16.57 -13.44 -16.85
N GLU A 95 -16.54 -14.76 -16.62
CA GLU A 95 -17.54 -15.44 -15.79
C GLU A 95 -17.57 -14.88 -14.36
N LEU A 96 -16.38 -14.70 -13.74
CA LEU A 96 -16.28 -14.15 -12.38
C LEU A 96 -16.74 -12.69 -12.29
N ILE A 97 -16.54 -11.91 -13.36
CA ILE A 97 -17.03 -10.53 -13.41
C ILE A 97 -18.55 -10.52 -13.42
N ARG A 98 -19.18 -11.43 -14.16
CA ARG A 98 -20.63 -11.55 -14.24
C ARG A 98 -21.24 -12.07 -12.94
N GLU A 99 -20.58 -13.03 -12.29
CA GLU A 99 -21.03 -13.63 -11.02
C GLU A 99 -20.82 -12.68 -9.83
N MET A 100 -19.69 -11.95 -9.79
CA MET A 100 -19.29 -11.11 -8.67
C MET A 100 -18.92 -9.68 -9.08
N PRO A 101 -19.79 -8.95 -9.78
CA PRO A 101 -19.47 -7.63 -10.34
C PRO A 101 -19.04 -6.63 -9.24
N HIS A 102 -19.69 -6.66 -8.08
CA HIS A 102 -19.36 -5.75 -6.98
C HIS A 102 -17.94 -5.96 -6.43
N SER A 103 -17.49 -7.19 -6.30
CA SER A 103 -16.14 -7.51 -5.84
C SER A 103 -15.10 -7.05 -6.86
N TYR A 104 -15.41 -7.22 -8.14
CA TYR A 104 -14.55 -6.78 -9.22
C TYR A 104 -14.37 -5.27 -9.25
N PHE A 105 -15.47 -4.51 -9.18
CA PHE A 105 -15.41 -3.05 -9.17
C PHE A 105 -14.78 -2.48 -7.91
N LYS A 106 -14.91 -3.14 -6.75
CA LYS A 106 -14.17 -2.77 -5.53
C LYS A 106 -12.67 -2.98 -5.69
N ALA A 107 -12.25 -4.12 -6.25
CA ALA A 107 -10.86 -4.40 -6.54
C ALA A 107 -10.27 -3.37 -7.54
N LEU A 108 -11.02 -3.05 -8.59
CA LEU A 108 -10.65 -2.02 -9.55
C LEU A 108 -10.51 -0.65 -8.87
N GLY A 109 -11.43 -0.30 -7.98
CA GLY A 109 -11.39 0.96 -7.21
C GLY A 109 -10.12 1.06 -6.35
N ILE A 110 -9.79 0.01 -5.61
CA ILE A 110 -8.55 -0.06 -4.81
C ILE A 110 -7.33 0.06 -5.70
N SER A 111 -7.26 -0.68 -6.80
CA SER A 111 -6.14 -0.62 -7.74
C SER A 111 -5.97 0.76 -8.36
N THR A 112 -7.09 1.43 -8.68
CA THR A 112 -7.08 2.81 -9.20
C THR A 112 -6.57 3.80 -8.15
N ALA A 113 -6.97 3.66 -6.89
CA ALA A 113 -6.47 4.49 -5.79
C ALA A 113 -4.95 4.29 -5.59
N ILE A 114 -4.47 3.04 -5.63
CA ILE A 114 -3.04 2.74 -5.58
C ILE A 114 -2.31 3.43 -6.74
N GLN A 115 -2.84 3.34 -7.96
CA GLN A 115 -2.27 4.02 -9.13
C GLN A 115 -2.28 5.54 -8.99
N ALA A 116 -3.32 6.12 -8.40
CA ALA A 116 -3.38 7.57 -8.17
C ALA A 116 -2.27 8.04 -7.21
N PHE A 117 -2.09 7.34 -6.08
CA PHE A 117 -1.06 7.69 -5.09
C PHE A 117 0.36 7.35 -5.56
N SER A 118 0.61 6.10 -5.89
CA SER A 118 1.95 5.61 -6.17
C SER A 118 2.37 5.78 -7.63
N GLY A 119 1.43 6.03 -8.53
CA GLY A 119 1.69 6.25 -9.95
C GLY A 119 1.59 7.73 -10.33
N VAL A 120 0.37 8.27 -10.40
CA VAL A 120 0.12 9.63 -10.91
C VAL A 120 0.80 10.68 -10.04
N LEU A 121 0.59 10.63 -8.72
CA LEU A 121 1.21 11.56 -7.76
C LEU A 121 2.74 11.46 -7.79
N ALA A 122 3.29 10.26 -7.94
CA ALA A 122 4.73 10.03 -8.08
C ALA A 122 5.30 10.43 -9.46
N GLY A 123 4.44 10.85 -10.38
CA GLY A 123 4.87 11.32 -11.71
C GLY A 123 5.32 10.21 -12.65
N ILE A 124 4.76 9.00 -12.53
CA ILE A 124 5.15 7.81 -13.31
C ILE A 124 5.05 8.01 -14.84
N ASN A 125 4.17 8.92 -15.28
CA ASN A 125 3.95 9.24 -16.69
C ASN A 125 4.73 10.47 -17.15
N ARG A 126 5.54 11.09 -16.29
CA ARG A 126 6.35 12.25 -16.62
C ARG A 126 7.73 11.79 -17.10
N GLU A 127 8.04 11.96 -18.36
CA GLU A 127 9.33 11.57 -18.98
C GLU A 127 10.53 12.14 -18.22
N ARG A 128 10.41 13.34 -17.68
CA ARG A 128 11.45 13.98 -16.86
C ARG A 128 11.81 13.17 -15.61
N LEU A 129 10.84 12.52 -14.97
CA LEU A 129 11.03 11.73 -13.75
C LEU A 129 11.22 10.24 -14.06
N MET A 130 10.63 9.79 -15.14
CA MET A 130 10.61 8.40 -15.57
C MET A 130 10.94 8.33 -17.07
N PRO A 131 12.21 8.45 -17.48
CA PRO A 131 12.59 8.42 -18.89
C PRO A 131 12.15 7.10 -19.54
N PRO A 132 11.76 7.13 -20.83
CA PRO A 132 11.25 5.94 -21.54
C PRO A 132 12.27 4.81 -21.65
N GLN A 133 13.56 5.14 -21.60
CA GLN A 133 14.68 4.20 -21.73
C GLN A 133 15.56 4.25 -20.47
N ALA A 134 14.98 3.96 -19.32
CA ALA A 134 15.80 3.76 -18.14
C ALA A 134 16.71 2.55 -18.35
N LYS A 135 17.98 2.66 -17.95
CA LYS A 135 19.06 1.66 -18.11
C LYS A 135 18.58 0.36 -17.52
N TRP A 136 17.77 -0.24 -17.33
CA TRP A 136 17.26 -1.50 -16.79
C TRP A 136 15.75 -1.61 -16.87
N ASN A 137 15.10 -0.82 -17.74
CA ASN A 137 13.62 -0.76 -17.83
C ASN A 137 12.95 -0.47 -16.47
N SER A 138 13.60 0.34 -15.61
CA SER A 138 12.95 0.78 -14.39
C SER A 138 11.67 1.54 -14.76
N ASN A 139 10.55 1.06 -14.27
CA ASN A 139 9.23 1.58 -14.64
C ASN A 139 8.29 1.65 -13.43
N GLN A 140 8.86 1.68 -12.23
CA GLN A 140 8.09 1.69 -11.00
C GLN A 140 8.25 2.97 -10.21
N SER A 141 7.22 3.24 -9.45
CA SER A 141 7.12 4.29 -8.46
C SER A 141 6.42 3.77 -7.21
N ALA A 142 6.58 4.48 -6.10
CA ALA A 142 5.93 4.12 -4.85
C ALA A 142 5.46 5.36 -4.09
N PHE A 143 4.49 5.15 -3.23
CA PHE A 143 4.04 6.06 -2.20
C PHE A 143 4.24 5.39 -0.84
N LEU A 144 4.87 6.10 0.09
CA LEU A 144 5.14 5.65 1.45
C LEU A 144 4.60 6.69 2.41
N CYS A 145 3.95 6.25 3.48
CA CYS A 145 3.39 7.13 4.49
C CYS A 145 3.44 6.46 5.87
N ALA A 146 3.57 7.26 6.92
CA ALA A 146 3.46 6.80 8.30
C ALA A 146 2.77 7.85 9.18
N TRP A 147 2.09 7.36 10.23
CA TRP A 147 1.39 8.15 11.24
C TRP A 147 1.83 7.76 12.63
N ASP A 148 2.13 8.74 13.44
CA ASP A 148 2.39 8.59 14.86
C ASP A 148 1.06 8.45 15.62
N VAL A 149 0.80 7.30 16.20
CA VAL A 149 -0.43 7.04 16.96
C VAL A 149 -0.55 7.97 18.15
N GLY A 150 0.57 8.39 18.74
CA GLY A 150 0.63 9.30 19.87
C GLY A 150 0.08 10.71 19.61
N ARG A 151 -0.20 11.03 18.33
CA ARG A 151 -0.90 12.29 17.98
C ARG A 151 -2.42 12.19 18.01
N PHE A 152 -2.96 10.99 18.17
CA PHE A 152 -4.41 10.73 18.16
C PHE A 152 -4.89 10.26 19.54
N MET A 153 -4.11 9.42 20.20
CA MET A 153 -4.38 8.90 21.53
C MET A 153 -3.07 8.48 22.21
N ASP A 154 -3.13 8.15 23.49
CA ASP A 154 -1.95 7.61 24.18
C ASP A 154 -1.46 6.33 23.51
N ALA A 155 -0.13 6.23 23.30
CA ALA A 155 0.45 5.12 22.53
C ALA A 155 0.32 3.77 23.24
N GLU A 156 0.36 3.74 24.58
CA GLU A 156 0.16 2.53 25.37
C GLU A 156 -1.32 2.12 25.33
N GLU A 157 -2.23 3.06 25.46
CA GLU A 157 -3.67 2.83 25.31
C GLU A 157 -3.99 2.23 23.94
N TYR A 158 -3.42 2.81 22.86
CA TYR A 158 -3.60 2.28 21.50
C TYR A 158 -3.13 0.84 21.36
N THR A 159 -1.93 0.52 21.85
CA THR A 159 -1.37 -0.84 21.72
C THR A 159 -2.16 -1.86 22.56
N ASN A 160 -2.65 -1.47 23.72
CA ASN A 160 -3.53 -2.31 24.55
C ASN A 160 -4.87 -2.59 23.85
N GLU A 161 -5.48 -1.59 23.23
CA GLU A 161 -6.71 -1.76 22.45
C GLU A 161 -6.48 -2.65 21.20
N MET A 162 -5.34 -2.50 20.52
CA MET A 162 -4.98 -3.36 19.39
C MET A 162 -4.78 -4.81 19.84
N ASP A 163 -4.12 -5.05 20.96
CA ASP A 163 -3.93 -6.38 21.52
C ASP A 163 -5.28 -7.04 21.85
N ALA A 164 -6.17 -6.31 22.51
CA ALA A 164 -7.52 -6.78 22.81
C ALA A 164 -8.35 -7.08 21.56
N PHE A 165 -8.24 -6.23 20.52
CA PHE A 165 -8.88 -6.45 19.24
C PHE A 165 -8.38 -7.72 18.55
N ILE A 166 -7.05 -7.90 18.48
CA ILE A 166 -6.42 -9.08 17.86
C ILE A 166 -6.81 -10.37 18.59
N GLU A 167 -6.82 -10.37 19.92
CA GLU A 167 -7.26 -11.51 20.70
C GLU A 167 -8.72 -11.90 20.45
N LYS A 168 -9.60 -10.90 20.37
CA LYS A 168 -11.01 -11.14 20.04
C LYS A 168 -11.16 -11.69 18.64
N ALA A 169 -10.48 -11.08 17.65
CA ALA A 169 -10.54 -11.49 16.26
C ALA A 169 -10.08 -12.94 16.05
N ARG A 170 -9.02 -13.37 16.76
CA ARG A 170 -8.53 -14.76 16.71
C ARG A 170 -9.51 -15.80 17.26
N LYS A 171 -10.41 -15.39 18.13
CA LYS A 171 -11.45 -16.27 18.71
C LYS A 171 -12.70 -16.35 17.83
N MET A 172 -12.83 -15.49 16.82
CA MET A 172 -13.96 -15.52 15.91
C MET A 172 -13.81 -16.67 14.91
N GLN A 173 -14.93 -17.34 14.63
CA GLN A 173 -14.98 -18.37 13.59
C GLN A 173 -14.96 -17.69 12.21
N PRO A 174 -14.14 -18.14 11.26
CA PRO A 174 -14.01 -17.50 9.97
C PRO A 174 -15.22 -17.67 9.03
N LEU A 175 -16.21 -18.42 9.33
CA LEU A 175 -17.56 -18.60 8.74
C LEU A 175 -18.19 -19.87 9.30
N PRO A 176 -19.52 -19.97 9.33
CA PRO A 176 -20.17 -21.23 9.68
C PRO A 176 -19.97 -22.31 8.63
#